data_cbca58cf2115dc38275d0ac46cf3d5bf
#
_entry.id   cbca58cf2115dc38275d0ac46cf3d5bf
#
_cell.length_a   1.000
_cell.length_b   1.000
_cell.length_c   1.000
_cell.angle_alpha   90.00
_cell.angle_beta   90.00
_cell.angle_gamma   90.00
#
_symmetry.space_group_name_H-M   'P 1'
#
loop_
_entity.id
_entity.type
_entity.pdbx_description
1 polymer ?
#
loop_
_entity_poly.entity_id
_entity_poly.type
_entity_poly.pdbx_seq_one_letter_code
_entity_poly.pdbx_strand_id
1 'polypeptide(L)'
;MARGRYSRGAPRRAGSSLTAMVAMAMMVILTFIVIILLAVGLLSGSTGSSKYSQHSEDSHTSHIHGRVDTTDLKDDDPPSEKWVEVISWEPRAFIYHNFLSKEECEHLIEAAKPHMEKSTVVDNETGKGKDSRVRTSSGTFLARGVDKVVRDIEQRIADFTFIPVENGEGLQVLHYEVGQKYEPHHDYFSDAFNTKNGGQRVATVLMYLTDVDEGGETVFPAARGNVSAVPWWNELSKCGKEGLSVLPKRGDALLFWSLKPDASVDPYSLHGGCPVIRGNKWSSTKWMRVNEYTLS
;
A
#
# COMPACT_ATOMS: atom_id res chain seq x y z
N MET A 1 45.06 -76.86 5.77
CA MET A 1 44.12 -77.21 6.85
C MET A 1 43.92 -75.97 7.75
N ALA A 2 42.77 -75.28 7.65
CA ALA A 2 42.38 -74.21 8.60
C ALA A 2 40.84 -74.19 8.65
N ARG A 3 40.29 -74.49 9.80
CA ARG A 3 38.83 -74.59 10.05
C ARG A 3 38.24 -73.22 10.29
N GLY A 4 37.23 -72.83 9.47
CA GLY A 4 36.41 -71.65 9.70
C GLY A 4 35.39 -71.88 10.83
N ARG A 5 35.26 -70.94 11.75
CA ARG A 5 34.21 -70.93 12.81
C ARG A 5 33.03 -70.09 12.30
N TYR A 6 31.87 -70.74 12.24
CA TYR A 6 30.56 -70.05 12.07
C TYR A 6 30.14 -69.41 13.39
N SER A 7 29.92 -68.09 13.35
CA SER A 7 29.30 -67.35 14.45
C SER A 7 27.79 -67.22 14.15
N ARG A 8 26.95 -67.72 15.07
CA ARG A 8 25.48 -67.57 15.02
C ARG A 8 25.10 -66.21 15.54
N GLY A 9 24.50 -65.32 14.65
CA GLY A 9 23.90 -64.11 15.05
C GLY A 9 22.52 -64.29 15.70
N ALA A 10 22.29 -63.66 16.84
CA ALA A 10 21.03 -63.66 17.57
C ALA A 10 19.93 -62.86 16.84
N PRO A 11 18.65 -63.28 16.97
CA PRO A 11 17.56 -62.53 16.30
C PRO A 11 17.28 -61.16 16.99
N ARG A 12 17.27 -60.10 16.23
CA ARG A 12 16.81 -58.76 16.68
C ARG A 12 15.30 -58.82 16.94
N ARG A 13 14.89 -58.41 18.14
CA ARG A 13 13.49 -58.22 18.56
C ARG A 13 12.85 -57.11 17.71
N ALA A 14 11.87 -57.44 16.88
CA ALA A 14 10.94 -56.55 16.22
C ALA A 14 9.80 -56.22 17.20
N GLY A 15 10.03 -55.22 18.11
CA GLY A 15 9.04 -54.85 19.12
C GLY A 15 8.83 -53.36 19.30
N SER A 16 9.58 -52.50 18.56
CA SER A 16 9.53 -51.05 18.83
C SER A 16 8.76 -50.19 17.78
N SER A 17 8.31 -50.77 16.68
CA SER A 17 7.64 -49.99 15.65
C SER A 17 6.12 -49.78 15.89
N LEU A 18 5.45 -50.75 16.47
CA LEU A 18 4.00 -50.66 16.71
C LEU A 18 3.67 -49.67 17.81
N THR A 19 4.44 -49.66 18.90
CA THR A 19 4.25 -48.66 19.98
C THR A 19 4.56 -47.23 19.54
N ALA A 20 5.58 -47.03 18.69
CA ALA A 20 5.89 -45.73 18.12
C ALA A 20 4.80 -45.23 17.14
N MET A 21 4.25 -46.12 16.31
CA MET A 21 3.14 -45.80 15.42
C MET A 21 1.86 -45.46 16.18
N VAL A 22 1.53 -46.19 17.25
CA VAL A 22 0.37 -45.90 18.10
C VAL A 22 0.55 -44.57 18.83
N ALA A 23 1.73 -44.27 19.36
CA ALA A 23 2.02 -42.99 20.01
C ALA A 23 1.88 -41.79 19.03
N MET A 24 2.37 -41.96 17.81
CA MET A 24 2.25 -40.92 16.77
C MET A 24 0.80 -40.73 16.35
N ALA A 25 0.01 -41.77 16.18
CA ALA A 25 -1.42 -41.68 15.86
C ALA A 25 -2.21 -40.99 16.99
N MET A 26 -1.90 -41.32 18.26
CA MET A 26 -2.52 -40.61 19.41
C MET A 26 -2.18 -39.11 19.46
N MET A 27 -0.95 -38.72 19.15
CA MET A 27 -0.56 -37.31 19.08
C MET A 27 -1.32 -36.56 17.98
N VAL A 28 -1.48 -37.17 16.80
CA VAL A 28 -2.25 -36.55 15.71
C VAL A 28 -3.72 -36.39 16.08
N ILE A 29 -4.33 -37.41 16.72
CA ILE A 29 -5.72 -37.31 17.18
C ILE A 29 -5.86 -36.21 18.25
N LEU A 30 -4.93 -36.10 19.18
CA LEU A 30 -4.96 -35.10 20.23
C LEU A 30 -4.86 -33.66 19.65
N THR A 31 -3.98 -33.47 18.67
CA THR A 31 -3.86 -32.15 17.97
C THR A 31 -5.16 -31.78 17.21
N PHE A 32 -5.80 -32.74 16.54
CA PHE A 32 -7.11 -32.50 15.90
C PHE A 32 -8.19 -32.15 16.91
N ILE A 33 -8.26 -32.80 18.06
CA ILE A 33 -9.23 -32.47 19.12
C ILE A 33 -8.99 -31.05 19.65
N VAL A 34 -7.74 -30.64 19.88
CA VAL A 34 -7.41 -29.28 20.34
C VAL A 34 -7.81 -28.23 19.30
N ILE A 35 -7.57 -28.49 18.02
CA ILE A 35 -7.97 -27.57 16.94
C ILE A 35 -9.50 -27.42 16.87
N ILE A 36 -10.25 -28.53 17.00
CA ILE A 36 -11.72 -28.50 17.02
C ILE A 36 -12.23 -27.73 18.23
N LEU A 37 -11.66 -27.95 19.42
CA LEU A 37 -12.08 -27.22 20.64
C LEU A 37 -11.79 -25.72 20.54
N LEU A 38 -10.65 -25.33 19.94
CA LEU A 38 -10.35 -23.91 19.67
C LEU A 38 -11.32 -23.31 18.66
N ALA A 39 -11.65 -24.03 17.60
CA ALA A 39 -12.63 -23.57 16.59
C ALA A 39 -14.04 -23.39 17.19
N VAL A 40 -14.49 -24.33 18.02
CA VAL A 40 -15.78 -24.24 18.71
C VAL A 40 -15.78 -23.11 19.76
N GLY A 41 -14.67 -22.92 20.48
CA GLY A 41 -14.51 -21.81 21.43
C GLY A 41 -14.56 -20.43 20.77
N LEU A 42 -14.00 -20.29 19.57
CA LEU A 42 -14.07 -19.05 18.78
C LEU A 42 -15.48 -18.79 18.20
N LEU A 43 -16.24 -19.82 17.89
CA LEU A 43 -17.62 -19.70 17.41
C LEU A 43 -18.62 -19.42 18.54
N SER A 44 -18.33 -19.80 19.78
CA SER A 44 -19.21 -19.57 20.95
C SER A 44 -19.04 -18.18 21.59
N GLY A 45 -18.04 -17.41 21.17
CA GLY A 45 -17.75 -16.05 21.69
C GLY A 45 -18.53 -14.91 21.05
N SER A 46 -19.40 -15.17 20.07
CA SER A 46 -20.08 -14.12 19.28
C SER A 46 -21.60 -14.14 19.36
N THR A 47 -22.18 -14.25 20.58
CA THR A 47 -23.59 -13.96 20.78
C THR A 47 -23.79 -13.06 21.99
N GLY A 48 -23.43 -11.79 21.85
CA GLY A 48 -23.79 -10.68 22.72
C GLY A 48 -25.02 -9.97 22.16
N SER A 49 -26.21 -10.40 22.58
CA SER A 49 -27.52 -9.81 22.27
C SER A 49 -27.61 -8.39 22.82
N SER A 50 -27.71 -7.38 21.93
CA SER A 50 -28.14 -6.03 22.29
C SER A 50 -29.65 -5.99 22.46
N LYS A 51 -30.14 -5.86 23.71
CA LYS A 51 -31.55 -5.55 24.02
C LYS A 51 -31.75 -4.03 23.90
N TYR A 52 -32.57 -3.65 22.94
CA TYR A 52 -33.25 -2.36 22.87
C TYR A 52 -34.16 -2.20 24.12
N SER A 53 -34.00 -1.13 24.86
CA SER A 53 -34.97 -0.69 25.84
C SER A 53 -35.26 0.80 25.64
N GLN A 54 -36.48 1.06 25.19
CA GLN A 54 -37.15 2.35 25.20
C GLN A 54 -37.66 2.61 26.61
N HIS A 55 -37.33 3.73 27.23
CA HIS A 55 -38.28 4.46 28.08
C HIS A 55 -37.93 5.94 28.23
N SER A 56 -38.96 6.70 28.18
CA SER A 56 -39.24 8.11 28.22
C SER A 56 -38.87 8.84 29.52
N GLU A 57 -38.59 10.16 29.38
CA GLU A 57 -38.96 11.33 30.20
C GLU A 57 -38.69 11.32 31.73
N ASP A 58 -38.00 12.26 32.26
CA ASP A 58 -38.35 13.59 32.72
C ASP A 58 -37.27 14.28 33.59
N SER A 59 -37.05 15.54 33.28
CA SER A 59 -36.87 16.76 34.08
C SER A 59 -35.78 16.92 35.15
N HIS A 60 -35.26 18.11 35.07
CA HIS A 60 -34.82 19.13 36.03
C HIS A 60 -33.30 19.31 36.34
N THR A 61 -32.83 20.37 35.75
CA THR A 61 -32.18 21.60 36.32
C THR A 61 -30.83 21.46 37.02
N SER A 62 -29.80 22.05 36.48
CA SER A 62 -29.28 23.33 37.01
C SER A 62 -28.11 23.88 36.20
N HIS A 63 -28.11 25.17 36.01
CA HIS A 63 -27.19 26.04 35.29
C HIS A 63 -25.77 26.00 35.82
N ILE A 64 -24.76 26.03 34.91
CA ILE A 64 -23.63 26.92 35.01
C ILE A 64 -23.31 27.46 33.60
N HIS A 65 -23.44 28.78 33.45
CA HIS A 65 -23.03 29.54 32.28
C HIS A 65 -21.50 29.60 32.21
N GLY A 66 -20.97 29.19 31.04
CA GLY A 66 -19.66 29.55 30.58
C GLY A 66 -19.74 29.74 29.09
N ARG A 67 -20.17 30.94 28.68
CA ARG A 67 -20.22 31.36 27.27
C ARG A 67 -18.80 31.67 26.83
N VAL A 68 -18.22 30.81 26.00
CA VAL A 68 -17.07 31.16 25.16
C VAL A 68 -17.62 31.29 23.74
N ASP A 69 -17.68 32.54 23.29
CA ASP A 69 -17.90 32.87 21.89
C ASP A 69 -16.70 32.33 21.08
N THR A 70 -16.93 31.28 20.31
CA THR A 70 -16.08 30.92 19.15
C THR A 70 -16.98 30.89 17.94
N THR A 71 -17.20 32.07 17.36
CA THR A 71 -17.60 32.21 15.97
C THR A 71 -16.46 31.73 15.07
N ASP A 72 -16.87 31.00 14.04
CA ASP A 72 -16.11 30.57 12.88
C ASP A 72 -15.18 29.35 13.04
N LEU A 73 -15.80 28.16 12.94
CA LEU A 73 -15.23 27.00 12.22
C LEU A 73 -16.40 26.16 11.69
N LYS A 74 -16.87 26.46 10.51
CA LYS A 74 -17.71 25.58 9.70
C LYS A 74 -16.79 24.90 8.70
N ASP A 75 -16.35 23.72 9.00
CA ASP A 75 -15.99 22.64 8.08
C ASP A 75 -16.07 21.31 8.89
N ASP A 76 -17.26 21.02 9.39
CA ASP A 76 -17.61 19.69 9.97
C ASP A 76 -18.16 18.80 8.84
N ASP A 77 -17.31 18.40 7.89
CA ASP A 77 -17.56 17.16 7.18
C ASP A 77 -17.27 16.02 8.17
N PRO A 78 -18.23 15.10 8.38
CA PRO A 78 -17.98 13.95 9.23
C PRO A 78 -16.76 13.20 8.70
N PRO A 79 -15.90 12.64 9.59
CA PRO A 79 -14.71 11.93 9.16
C PRO A 79 -15.10 10.88 8.11
N SER A 80 -14.68 11.09 6.87
CA SER A 80 -15.00 10.19 5.78
C SER A 80 -14.42 8.81 6.09
N GLU A 81 -15.24 7.77 5.95
CA GLU A 81 -14.85 6.40 6.25
C GLU A 81 -13.63 6.01 5.45
N LYS A 82 -12.61 5.45 6.13
CA LYS A 82 -11.40 4.93 5.50
C LYS A 82 -11.62 3.47 5.12
N TRP A 83 -11.41 3.14 3.86
CA TRP A 83 -11.56 1.76 3.37
C TRP A 83 -10.63 1.48 2.18
N VAL A 84 -10.40 0.19 1.90
CA VAL A 84 -9.50 -0.25 0.83
C VAL A 84 -10.29 -0.95 -0.26
N GLU A 85 -10.09 -0.52 -1.51
CA GLU A 85 -10.65 -1.14 -2.70
C GLU A 85 -9.57 -1.91 -3.46
N VAL A 86 -9.86 -3.16 -3.82
CA VAL A 86 -9.01 -3.94 -4.73
C VAL A 86 -9.42 -3.64 -6.16
N ILE A 87 -8.56 -2.96 -6.92
CA ILE A 87 -8.87 -2.60 -8.31
C ILE A 87 -8.28 -3.58 -9.33
N SER A 88 -7.22 -4.30 -8.98
CA SER A 88 -6.59 -5.29 -9.85
C SER A 88 -5.74 -6.29 -9.06
N TRP A 89 -5.58 -7.50 -9.63
CA TRP A 89 -4.61 -8.50 -9.21
C TRP A 89 -3.42 -8.64 -10.18
N GLU A 90 -3.54 -8.08 -11.41
CA GLU A 90 -2.47 -8.05 -12.42
C GLU A 90 -2.45 -6.69 -13.15
N PRO A 91 -1.68 -5.69 -12.61
CA PRO A 91 -0.84 -5.73 -11.42
C PRO A 91 -1.66 -5.79 -10.13
N ARG A 92 -1.03 -6.18 -9.01
CA ARG A 92 -1.68 -6.05 -7.70
C ARG A 92 -1.78 -4.56 -7.35
N ALA A 93 -3.00 -4.03 -7.39
CA ALA A 93 -3.27 -2.61 -7.18
C ALA A 93 -4.51 -2.39 -6.31
N PHE A 94 -4.40 -1.44 -5.38
CA PHE A 94 -5.39 -1.14 -4.35
C PHE A 94 -5.53 0.36 -4.17
N ILE A 95 -6.74 0.86 -3.96
CA ILE A 95 -6.98 2.24 -3.55
C ILE A 95 -7.33 2.24 -2.06
N TYR A 96 -6.62 3.04 -1.28
CA TYR A 96 -6.98 3.36 0.08
C TYR A 96 -7.68 4.72 0.07
N HIS A 97 -9.00 4.70 0.21
CA HIS A 97 -9.83 5.91 0.22
C HIS A 97 -9.66 6.69 1.52
N ASN A 98 -9.59 8.01 1.40
CA ASN A 98 -9.40 8.93 2.53
C ASN A 98 -8.14 8.62 3.36
N PHE A 99 -7.07 8.19 2.69
CA PHE A 99 -5.79 7.87 3.32
C PHE A 99 -5.16 9.08 3.99
N LEU A 100 -5.15 10.25 3.31
CA LEU A 100 -4.69 11.52 3.84
C LEU A 100 -5.89 12.41 4.20
N SER A 101 -5.73 13.21 5.25
CA SER A 101 -6.63 14.34 5.52
C SER A 101 -6.37 15.49 4.55
N LYS A 102 -7.30 16.45 4.49
CA LYS A 102 -7.14 17.69 3.73
C LYS A 102 -5.90 18.46 4.18
N GLU A 103 -5.72 18.58 5.49
CA GLU A 103 -4.59 19.29 6.12
C GLU A 103 -3.25 18.63 5.81
N GLU A 104 -3.21 17.28 5.79
CA GLU A 104 -2.01 16.53 5.41
C GLU A 104 -1.65 16.77 3.92
N CYS A 105 -2.66 16.79 3.03
CA CYS A 105 -2.45 17.13 1.62
C CYS A 105 -1.90 18.54 1.45
N GLU A 106 -2.50 19.53 2.12
CA GLU A 106 -2.07 20.93 2.08
C GLU A 106 -0.66 21.10 2.66
N HIS A 107 -0.36 20.42 3.79
CA HIS A 107 0.97 20.43 4.39
C HIS A 107 2.05 19.93 3.42
N LEU A 108 1.84 18.79 2.75
CA LEU A 108 2.80 18.26 1.79
C LEU A 108 3.02 19.20 0.61
N ILE A 109 1.96 19.84 0.12
CA ILE A 109 2.05 20.85 -0.97
C ILE A 109 2.85 22.05 -0.50
N GLU A 110 2.52 22.64 0.66
CA GLU A 110 3.20 23.85 1.18
C GLU A 110 4.68 23.57 1.49
N ALA A 111 5.00 22.41 2.07
CA ALA A 111 6.38 22.00 2.33
C ALA A 111 7.21 21.82 1.05
N ALA A 112 6.56 21.39 -0.05
CA ALA A 112 7.24 21.16 -1.33
C ALA A 112 7.41 22.43 -2.17
N LYS A 113 6.41 23.34 -2.21
CA LYS A 113 6.35 24.52 -3.08
C LYS A 113 7.64 25.32 -3.20
N PRO A 114 8.36 25.64 -2.10
CA PRO A 114 9.59 26.45 -2.19
C PRO A 114 10.76 25.74 -2.90
N HIS A 115 10.67 24.43 -3.10
CA HIS A 115 11.76 23.57 -3.57
C HIS A 115 11.43 22.85 -4.88
N MET A 116 10.35 23.24 -5.55
CA MET A 116 9.91 22.62 -6.80
C MET A 116 10.88 22.90 -7.93
N GLU A 117 11.37 21.84 -8.58
CA GLU A 117 12.24 21.90 -9.74
C GLU A 117 11.64 21.06 -10.88
N LYS A 118 12.08 21.29 -12.12
CA LYS A 118 11.68 20.45 -13.25
C LYS A 118 12.08 18.99 -12.97
N SER A 119 11.11 18.08 -13.11
CA SER A 119 11.35 16.67 -12.85
C SER A 119 12.32 16.06 -13.86
N THR A 120 13.23 15.23 -13.35
CA THR A 120 14.15 14.42 -14.15
C THR A 120 13.74 12.96 -14.12
N VAL A 121 14.24 12.15 -15.05
CA VAL A 121 14.18 10.68 -15.00
C VAL A 121 15.56 10.13 -14.64
N VAL A 122 15.57 8.98 -13.96
CA VAL A 122 16.83 8.32 -13.60
C VAL A 122 17.47 7.74 -14.86
N ASP A 123 18.72 8.10 -15.11
CA ASP A 123 19.53 7.50 -16.17
C ASP A 123 20.06 6.14 -15.69
N ASN A 124 19.75 5.07 -16.43
CA ASN A 124 20.09 3.70 -16.04
C ASN A 124 21.60 3.38 -16.07
N GLU A 125 22.42 4.18 -16.75
CA GLU A 125 23.86 3.97 -16.82
C GLU A 125 24.60 4.69 -15.69
N THR A 126 24.15 5.89 -15.36
CA THR A 126 24.85 6.77 -14.41
C THR A 126 24.14 6.91 -13.06
N GLY A 127 22.86 6.51 -12.96
CA GLY A 127 22.01 6.72 -11.80
C GLY A 127 21.68 8.19 -11.52
N LYS A 128 22.08 9.12 -12.38
CA LYS A 128 21.85 10.56 -12.23
C LYS A 128 20.52 10.97 -12.87
N GLY A 129 19.96 12.06 -12.37
CA GLY A 129 18.80 12.70 -13.00
C GLY A 129 19.16 13.23 -14.39
N LYS A 130 18.32 12.91 -15.38
CA LYS A 130 18.43 13.38 -16.76
C LYS A 130 17.14 14.09 -17.15
N ASP A 131 17.28 15.26 -17.80
CA ASP A 131 16.12 15.95 -18.37
C ASP A 131 15.44 15.08 -19.44
N SER A 132 14.13 14.99 -19.39
CA SER A 132 13.39 14.08 -20.25
C SER A 132 12.09 14.70 -20.75
N ARG A 133 11.77 14.40 -22.03
CA ARG A 133 10.46 14.76 -22.61
C ARG A 133 9.35 13.80 -22.17
N VAL A 134 9.69 12.62 -21.62
CA VAL A 134 8.72 11.62 -21.18
C VAL A 134 8.11 11.97 -19.81
N ARG A 135 8.76 12.84 -19.02
CA ARG A 135 8.26 13.38 -17.75
C ARG A 135 8.34 14.91 -17.76
N THR A 136 7.19 15.58 -17.76
CA THR A 136 7.12 17.04 -17.94
C THR A 136 6.69 17.81 -16.68
N SER A 137 6.45 17.10 -15.57
CA SER A 137 6.11 17.67 -14.26
C SER A 137 7.24 18.47 -13.63
N SER A 138 6.94 19.21 -12.58
CA SER A 138 7.89 19.65 -11.56
C SER A 138 7.77 18.79 -10.29
N GLY A 139 8.82 18.77 -9.45
CA GLY A 139 8.82 17.98 -8.24
C GLY A 139 9.98 18.28 -7.31
N THR A 140 9.86 17.79 -6.06
CA THR A 140 10.92 17.82 -5.07
C THR A 140 10.81 16.60 -4.14
N PHE A 141 11.84 16.37 -3.33
CA PHE A 141 11.83 15.31 -2.32
C PHE A 141 11.76 15.92 -0.92
N LEU A 142 10.83 15.45 -0.12
CA LEU A 142 10.82 15.63 1.32
C LEU A 142 11.60 14.47 1.95
N ALA A 143 12.57 14.78 2.78
CA ALA A 143 13.38 13.76 3.47
C ALA A 143 12.48 12.88 4.35
N ARG A 144 12.83 11.58 4.46
CA ARG A 144 12.13 10.66 5.36
C ARG A 144 12.12 11.21 6.79
N GLY A 145 10.94 11.28 7.40
CA GLY A 145 10.76 11.72 8.78
C GLY A 145 11.06 13.19 9.04
N VAL A 146 11.10 14.07 8.02
CA VAL A 146 11.48 15.48 8.13
C VAL A 146 10.68 16.24 9.18
N ASP A 147 9.40 15.94 9.32
CA ASP A 147 8.53 16.52 10.34
C ASP A 147 7.54 15.47 10.90
N LYS A 148 6.65 15.89 11.79
CA LYS A 148 5.67 15.00 12.42
C LYS A 148 4.65 14.47 11.41
N VAL A 149 4.16 15.31 10.49
CA VAL A 149 3.13 14.93 9.51
C VAL A 149 3.71 13.87 8.56
N VAL A 150 4.92 14.09 8.05
CA VAL A 150 5.62 13.13 7.19
C VAL A 150 5.86 11.81 7.93
N ARG A 151 6.29 11.83 9.20
CA ARG A 151 6.46 10.59 10.00
C ARG A 151 5.15 9.82 10.19
N ASP A 152 4.05 10.51 10.49
CA ASP A 152 2.73 9.89 10.69
C ASP A 152 2.22 9.26 9.39
N ILE A 153 2.44 9.91 8.24
CA ILE A 153 2.11 9.37 6.90
C ILE A 153 2.96 8.15 6.60
N GLU A 154 4.28 8.21 6.83
CA GLU A 154 5.20 7.09 6.57
C GLU A 154 4.89 5.88 7.45
N GLN A 155 4.53 6.09 8.72
CA GLN A 155 4.08 5.02 9.61
C GLN A 155 2.78 4.40 9.09
N ARG A 156 1.82 5.20 8.66
CA ARG A 156 0.54 4.72 8.07
C ARG A 156 0.78 3.92 6.78
N ILE A 157 1.75 4.33 5.96
CA ILE A 157 2.17 3.55 4.78
C ILE A 157 2.75 2.20 5.21
N ALA A 158 3.61 2.18 6.23
CA ALA A 158 4.19 0.94 6.75
C ALA A 158 3.12 -0.01 7.31
N ASP A 159 2.15 0.51 8.06
CA ASP A 159 1.02 -0.26 8.59
C ASP A 159 0.14 -0.84 7.45
N PHE A 160 -0.07 -0.07 6.37
CA PHE A 160 -0.87 -0.50 5.23
C PHE A 160 -0.17 -1.53 4.36
N THR A 161 1.14 -1.39 4.16
CA THR A 161 1.91 -2.22 3.24
C THR A 161 2.62 -3.39 3.92
N PHE A 162 2.74 -3.37 5.25
CA PHE A 162 3.59 -4.26 6.06
C PHE A 162 5.07 -4.19 5.68
N ILE A 163 5.51 -3.06 5.11
CA ILE A 163 6.90 -2.78 4.77
C ILE A 163 7.43 -1.74 5.76
N PRO A 164 8.55 -2.00 6.46
CA PRO A 164 9.11 -1.07 7.45
C PRO A 164 9.38 0.32 6.87
N VAL A 165 9.23 1.36 7.70
CA VAL A 165 9.50 2.76 7.31
C VAL A 165 10.91 2.93 6.75
N GLU A 166 11.87 2.21 7.33
CA GLU A 166 13.29 2.23 6.95
C GLU A 166 13.54 1.78 5.52
N ASN A 167 12.65 0.96 4.96
CA ASN A 167 12.72 0.52 3.56
C ASN A 167 12.23 1.60 2.58
N GLY A 168 11.64 2.69 3.08
CA GLY A 168 11.09 3.76 2.26
C GLY A 168 12.13 4.79 1.81
N GLU A 169 12.04 5.20 0.53
CA GLU A 169 12.71 6.42 0.04
C GLU A 169 12.06 7.66 0.66
N GLY A 170 12.57 8.87 0.45
CA GLY A 170 11.86 10.11 0.78
C GLY A 170 10.52 10.22 0.03
N LEU A 171 9.65 11.12 0.49
CA LEU A 171 8.40 11.42 -0.24
C LEU A 171 8.73 12.32 -1.43
N GLN A 172 8.43 11.89 -2.66
CA GLN A 172 8.52 12.74 -3.84
C GLN A 172 7.19 13.46 -4.05
N VAL A 173 7.16 14.78 -3.89
CA VAL A 173 5.99 15.61 -4.23
C VAL A 173 6.11 16.09 -5.67
N LEU A 174 5.02 15.97 -6.43
CA LEU A 174 4.95 16.24 -7.86
C LEU A 174 3.81 17.17 -8.18
N HIS A 175 4.03 18.07 -9.12
CA HIS A 175 3.02 18.97 -9.66
C HIS A 175 2.97 18.87 -11.18
N TYR A 176 1.76 18.71 -11.72
CA TYR A 176 1.47 18.65 -13.14
C TYR A 176 0.49 19.76 -13.50
N GLU A 177 0.88 20.63 -14.41
CA GLU A 177 0.05 21.64 -15.03
C GLU A 177 -0.67 21.06 -16.26
N VAL A 178 -1.60 21.83 -16.84
CA VAL A 178 -2.32 21.44 -18.07
C VAL A 178 -1.33 21.03 -19.18
N GLY A 179 -1.58 19.89 -19.78
CA GLY A 179 -0.73 19.25 -20.80
C GLY A 179 0.45 18.47 -20.27
N GLN A 180 0.81 18.60 -18.99
CA GLN A 180 1.91 17.85 -18.41
C GLN A 180 1.49 16.40 -18.09
N LYS A 181 2.44 15.48 -18.26
CA LYS A 181 2.25 14.03 -18.16
C LYS A 181 3.51 13.32 -17.69
N TYR A 182 3.38 12.03 -17.41
CA TYR A 182 4.49 11.09 -17.32
C TYR A 182 4.17 9.84 -18.14
N GLU A 183 4.96 9.56 -19.18
CA GLU A 183 4.73 8.41 -20.05
C GLU A 183 4.87 7.08 -19.30
N PRO A 184 4.27 5.98 -19.84
CA PRO A 184 4.32 4.68 -19.17
C PRO A 184 5.75 4.20 -18.89
N HIS A 185 6.00 3.81 -17.64
CA HIS A 185 7.28 3.35 -17.11
C HIS A 185 7.07 2.31 -16.00
N HIS A 186 8.14 1.64 -15.62
CA HIS A 186 8.16 0.79 -14.43
C HIS A 186 8.92 1.51 -13.31
N ASP A 187 8.49 1.30 -12.06
CA ASP A 187 9.20 1.82 -10.89
C ASP A 187 10.37 0.93 -10.46
N TYR A 188 10.34 -0.35 -10.84
CA TYR A 188 11.48 -1.24 -10.60
C TYR A 188 12.63 -0.91 -11.55
N PHE A 189 13.85 -1.18 -11.10
CA PHE A 189 15.07 -0.92 -11.86
C PHE A 189 15.46 -2.13 -12.73
N SER A 190 15.92 -1.84 -13.95
CA SER A 190 16.50 -2.82 -14.85
C SER A 190 18.02 -2.96 -14.71
N ASP A 191 18.64 -2.13 -13.88
CA ASP A 191 20.08 -2.04 -13.69
C ASP A 191 20.52 -2.36 -12.26
N ALA A 192 21.77 -2.84 -12.10
CA ALA A 192 22.33 -3.18 -10.80
C ALA A 192 22.81 -1.96 -9.99
N PHE A 193 22.98 -0.79 -10.61
CA PHE A 193 23.47 0.40 -9.92
C PHE A 193 22.41 0.94 -8.95
N ASN A 194 21.19 1.11 -9.44
CA ASN A 194 20.08 1.66 -8.66
C ASN A 194 19.55 0.70 -7.58
N THR A 195 19.92 -0.57 -7.62
CA THR A 195 19.56 -1.56 -6.59
C THR A 195 20.59 -1.70 -5.47
N LYS A 196 21.72 -1.00 -5.51
CA LYS A 196 22.77 -1.09 -4.48
C LYS A 196 22.31 -0.60 -3.11
N ASN A 197 21.49 0.43 -3.07
CA ASN A 197 20.95 1.00 -1.85
C ASN A 197 19.49 0.50 -1.65
N GLY A 198 19.27 -0.34 -0.65
CA GLY A 198 17.95 -0.87 -0.31
C GLY A 198 17.39 -1.95 -1.26
N GLY A 199 18.12 -2.34 -2.29
CA GLY A 199 17.64 -3.34 -3.27
C GLY A 199 16.61 -2.77 -4.25
N GLN A 200 15.77 -3.65 -4.80
CA GLN A 200 14.72 -3.31 -5.77
C GLN A 200 13.57 -2.55 -5.12
N ARG A 201 12.86 -1.69 -5.87
CA ARG A 201 11.56 -1.15 -5.46
C ARG A 201 10.51 -2.25 -5.52
N VAL A 202 9.93 -2.59 -4.37
CA VAL A 202 8.96 -3.68 -4.23
C VAL A 202 7.53 -3.22 -4.45
N ALA A 203 7.23 -1.99 -4.02
CA ALA A 203 5.90 -1.39 -4.15
C ALA A 203 5.99 0.13 -4.16
N THR A 204 4.92 0.75 -4.66
CA THR A 204 4.74 2.21 -4.73
C THR A 204 3.41 2.58 -4.10
N VAL A 205 3.41 3.61 -3.25
CA VAL A 205 2.20 4.31 -2.80
C VAL A 205 2.19 5.69 -3.43
N LEU A 206 1.22 5.93 -4.30
CA LEU A 206 0.96 7.21 -4.95
C LEU A 206 -0.25 7.88 -4.28
N MET A 207 -0.03 8.98 -3.58
CA MET A 207 -1.05 9.74 -2.86
C MET A 207 -1.47 10.94 -3.70
N TYR A 208 -2.77 11.14 -3.87
CA TYR A 208 -3.32 12.30 -4.58
C TYR A 208 -3.58 13.43 -3.60
N LEU A 209 -2.96 14.59 -3.83
CA LEU A 209 -3.03 15.74 -2.93
C LEU A 209 -4.08 16.77 -3.36
N THR A 210 -4.56 16.68 -4.61
CA THR A 210 -5.64 17.51 -5.16
C THR A 210 -6.59 16.66 -5.99
N ASP A 211 -7.82 17.12 -6.12
CA ASP A 211 -8.70 16.68 -7.19
C ASP A 211 -8.20 17.26 -8.53
N VAL A 212 -8.56 16.62 -9.63
CA VAL A 212 -8.27 17.07 -11.00
C VAL A 212 -9.59 17.11 -11.76
N ASP A 213 -9.87 18.24 -12.39
CA ASP A 213 -11.16 18.43 -13.10
C ASP A 213 -11.32 17.52 -14.31
N GLU A 214 -10.23 17.25 -15.05
CA GLU A 214 -10.24 16.38 -16.23
C GLU A 214 -8.82 15.91 -16.57
N GLY A 215 -8.67 14.61 -16.87
CA GLY A 215 -7.38 13.99 -17.16
C GLY A 215 -6.56 13.71 -15.89
N GLY A 216 -5.24 13.58 -16.04
CA GLY A 216 -4.32 13.36 -14.92
C GLY A 216 -4.44 11.98 -14.26
N GLU A 217 -5.17 11.04 -14.86
CA GLU A 217 -5.33 9.68 -14.35
C GLU A 217 -3.97 8.97 -14.21
N THR A 218 -3.89 8.05 -13.28
CA THR A 218 -2.82 7.03 -13.27
C THR A 218 -3.32 5.83 -14.05
N VAL A 219 -2.69 5.53 -15.18
CA VAL A 219 -3.09 4.45 -16.10
C VAL A 219 -2.10 3.29 -16.05
N PHE A 220 -2.60 2.06 -16.07
CA PHE A 220 -1.85 0.80 -16.21
C PHE A 220 -2.19 0.16 -17.57
N PRO A 221 -1.45 0.51 -18.63
CA PRO A 221 -1.78 0.06 -19.98
C PRO A 221 -1.55 -1.46 -20.21
N ALA A 222 -0.74 -2.08 -19.36
CA ALA A 222 -0.48 -3.53 -19.41
C ALA A 222 -1.36 -4.35 -18.47
N ALA A 223 -2.27 -3.73 -17.70
CA ALA A 223 -3.14 -4.42 -16.75
C ALA A 223 -4.01 -5.47 -17.46
N ARG A 224 -4.22 -6.60 -16.76
CA ARG A 224 -5.08 -7.68 -17.26
C ARG A 224 -6.50 -7.58 -16.67
N GLY A 225 -7.43 -8.20 -17.38
CA GLY A 225 -8.83 -8.26 -16.97
C GLY A 225 -9.69 -7.23 -17.69
N ASN A 226 -10.89 -7.00 -17.17
CA ASN A 226 -11.82 -6.02 -17.74
C ASN A 226 -11.52 -4.63 -17.17
N VAL A 227 -10.65 -3.90 -17.85
CA VAL A 227 -10.24 -2.53 -17.43
C VAL A 227 -11.40 -1.52 -17.45
N SER A 228 -12.47 -1.81 -18.18
CA SER A 228 -13.67 -0.96 -18.23
C SER A 228 -14.69 -1.25 -17.11
N ALA A 229 -14.40 -2.18 -16.21
CA ALA A 229 -15.29 -2.51 -15.09
C ALA A 229 -15.23 -1.49 -13.95
N VAL A 230 -14.27 -0.56 -13.94
CA VAL A 230 -14.19 0.48 -12.92
C VAL A 230 -15.42 1.41 -12.98
N PRO A 231 -16.03 1.79 -11.84
CA PRO A 231 -17.25 2.59 -11.82
C PRO A 231 -17.13 3.93 -12.56
N TRP A 232 -15.93 4.52 -12.54
CA TRP A 232 -15.61 5.81 -13.15
C TRP A 232 -15.16 5.75 -14.61
N TRP A 233 -15.32 4.61 -15.30
CA TRP A 233 -14.87 4.44 -16.70
C TRP A 233 -15.32 5.56 -17.65
N ASN A 234 -16.55 6.01 -17.48
CA ASN A 234 -17.13 7.04 -18.36
C ASN A 234 -16.51 8.44 -18.13
N GLU A 235 -15.91 8.67 -16.97
CA GLU A 235 -15.27 9.91 -16.59
C GLU A 235 -13.81 10.02 -17.09
N LEU A 236 -13.23 8.87 -17.50
CA LEU A 236 -11.84 8.81 -17.94
C LEU A 236 -11.62 9.55 -19.25
N SER A 237 -10.47 10.24 -19.34
CA SER A 237 -9.94 10.81 -20.58
C SER A 237 -9.65 9.72 -21.62
N LYS A 238 -9.33 10.15 -22.85
CA LYS A 238 -8.88 9.21 -23.90
C LYS A 238 -7.66 8.40 -23.43
N CYS A 239 -6.68 9.04 -22.77
CA CYS A 239 -5.49 8.37 -22.22
C CYS A 239 -5.89 7.39 -21.11
N GLY A 240 -6.77 7.80 -20.19
CA GLY A 240 -7.24 6.94 -19.10
C GLY A 240 -7.95 5.66 -19.61
N LYS A 241 -8.56 5.71 -20.79
CA LYS A 241 -9.21 4.55 -21.42
C LYS A 241 -8.25 3.59 -22.12
N GLU A 242 -6.93 3.87 -22.13
CA GLU A 242 -5.94 2.96 -22.72
C GLU A 242 -5.52 1.81 -21.78
N GLY A 243 -6.05 1.77 -20.55
CA GLY A 243 -5.76 0.72 -19.56
C GLY A 243 -6.64 0.81 -18.32
N LEU A 244 -6.29 0.05 -17.30
CA LEU A 244 -6.87 0.23 -15.96
C LEU A 244 -6.43 1.58 -15.43
N SER A 245 -7.38 2.43 -15.03
CA SER A 245 -7.05 3.79 -14.60
C SER A 245 -7.70 4.18 -13.28
N VAL A 246 -6.97 5.03 -12.54
CA VAL A 246 -7.42 5.62 -11.27
C VAL A 246 -7.54 7.14 -11.48
N LEU A 247 -8.71 7.69 -11.15
CA LEU A 247 -8.92 9.13 -11.12
C LEU A 247 -8.19 9.74 -9.90
N PRO A 248 -7.49 10.87 -10.08
CA PRO A 248 -6.94 11.62 -8.95
C PRO A 248 -8.07 12.15 -8.07
N LYS A 249 -8.13 11.66 -6.83
CA LYS A 249 -9.05 12.17 -5.82
C LYS A 249 -8.26 12.54 -4.58
N ARG A 250 -8.41 13.80 -4.14
CA ARG A 250 -7.68 14.30 -2.98
C ARG A 250 -7.88 13.41 -1.76
N GLY A 251 -6.78 13.04 -1.13
CA GLY A 251 -6.76 12.19 0.06
C GLY A 251 -6.66 10.69 -0.23
N ASP A 252 -6.96 10.23 -1.44
CA ASP A 252 -6.82 8.82 -1.79
C ASP A 252 -5.36 8.43 -2.06
N ALA A 253 -5.02 7.17 -1.78
CA ALA A 253 -3.71 6.59 -2.05
C ALA A 253 -3.83 5.32 -2.88
N LEU A 254 -3.09 5.26 -3.96
CA LEU A 254 -2.96 4.09 -4.83
C LEU A 254 -1.70 3.31 -4.46
N LEU A 255 -1.86 2.11 -3.92
CA LEU A 255 -0.78 1.13 -3.74
C LEU A 255 -0.73 0.20 -4.93
N PHE A 256 0.45 0.03 -5.54
CA PHE A 256 0.69 -1.05 -6.49
C PHE A 256 2.05 -1.69 -6.29
N TRP A 257 2.12 -2.99 -6.62
CA TRP A 257 3.31 -3.80 -6.41
C TRP A 257 4.12 -3.91 -7.70
N SER A 258 5.40 -3.57 -7.62
CA SER A 258 6.36 -3.70 -8.73
C SER A 258 6.93 -5.12 -8.85
N LEU A 259 6.87 -5.91 -7.75
CA LEU A 259 7.30 -7.30 -7.73
C LEU A 259 6.11 -8.23 -7.51
N LYS A 260 6.16 -9.43 -8.09
CA LYS A 260 5.23 -10.53 -7.83
C LYS A 260 5.54 -11.21 -6.48
N PRO A 261 4.65 -12.09 -5.97
CA PRO A 261 4.90 -12.82 -4.73
C PRO A 261 6.15 -13.71 -4.74
N ASP A 262 6.62 -14.13 -5.92
CA ASP A 262 7.86 -14.90 -6.11
C ASP A 262 9.11 -14.02 -6.22
N ALA A 263 8.98 -12.73 -5.92
CA ALA A 263 10.01 -11.69 -6.02
C ALA A 263 10.50 -11.39 -7.45
N SER A 264 9.90 -11.93 -8.49
CA SER A 264 10.15 -11.50 -9.86
C SER A 264 9.48 -10.16 -10.14
N VAL A 265 10.02 -9.38 -11.09
CA VAL A 265 9.42 -8.11 -11.53
C VAL A 265 8.06 -8.36 -12.18
N ASP A 266 7.10 -7.47 -11.92
CA ASP A 266 5.77 -7.56 -12.50
C ASP A 266 5.66 -6.65 -13.73
N PRO A 267 5.63 -7.19 -14.97
CA PRO A 267 5.50 -6.38 -16.17
C PRO A 267 4.14 -5.66 -16.28
N TYR A 268 3.12 -6.13 -15.55
CA TYR A 268 1.80 -5.50 -15.53
C TYR A 268 1.77 -4.23 -14.66
N SER A 269 2.81 -3.99 -13.85
CA SER A 269 2.98 -2.74 -13.09
C SER A 269 3.44 -1.56 -13.96
N LEU A 270 3.55 -1.73 -15.28
CA LEU A 270 3.76 -0.62 -16.22
C LEU A 270 2.64 0.42 -16.02
N HIS A 271 3.01 1.66 -15.70
CA HIS A 271 2.05 2.70 -15.40
C HIS A 271 2.52 4.07 -15.89
N GLY A 272 1.58 4.98 -16.08
CA GLY A 272 1.85 6.35 -16.49
C GLY A 272 0.88 7.34 -15.86
N GLY A 273 1.25 8.63 -15.89
CA GLY A 273 0.35 9.74 -15.57
C GLY A 273 -0.18 10.36 -16.85
N CYS A 274 -1.48 10.23 -17.09
CA CYS A 274 -2.13 10.86 -18.22
C CYS A 274 -1.99 12.38 -18.20
N PRO A 275 -2.03 13.07 -19.35
CA PRO A 275 -2.02 14.53 -19.39
C PRO A 275 -3.15 15.12 -18.56
N VAL A 276 -2.84 16.16 -17.78
CA VAL A 276 -3.87 17.00 -17.17
C VAL A 276 -4.53 17.79 -18.28
N ILE A 277 -5.85 17.66 -18.40
CA ILE A 277 -6.63 18.37 -19.44
C ILE A 277 -7.20 19.67 -18.86
N ARG A 278 -7.69 19.62 -17.61
CA ARG A 278 -8.21 20.79 -16.90
C ARG A 278 -7.89 20.70 -15.41
N GLY A 279 -7.59 21.85 -14.81
CA GLY A 279 -7.12 21.94 -13.43
C GLY A 279 -5.61 21.75 -13.32
N ASN A 280 -5.16 21.27 -12.18
CA ASN A 280 -3.76 20.87 -11.95
C ASN A 280 -3.71 19.68 -10.99
N LYS A 281 -2.65 18.89 -11.06
CA LYS A 281 -2.50 17.69 -10.25
C LYS A 281 -1.30 17.82 -9.32
N TRP A 282 -1.56 17.73 -8.02
CA TRP A 282 -0.52 17.49 -7.02
C TRP A 282 -0.61 16.04 -6.54
N SER A 283 0.54 15.39 -6.42
CA SER A 283 0.63 14.03 -5.89
C SER A 283 1.91 13.85 -5.10
N SER A 284 1.93 12.85 -4.21
CA SER A 284 3.14 12.46 -3.48
C SER A 284 3.37 10.96 -3.65
N THR A 285 4.60 10.58 -3.99
CA THR A 285 4.98 9.20 -4.24
C THR A 285 5.93 8.70 -3.15
N LYS A 286 5.64 7.52 -2.58
CA LYS A 286 6.52 6.77 -1.71
C LYS A 286 6.92 5.48 -2.38
N TRP A 287 8.21 5.30 -2.64
CA TRP A 287 8.78 4.03 -3.08
C TRP A 287 9.31 3.24 -1.89
N MET A 288 8.94 1.97 -1.80
CA MET A 288 9.43 1.04 -0.81
C MET A 288 10.41 0.06 -1.45
N ARG A 289 11.55 -0.12 -0.78
CA ARG A 289 12.63 -1.02 -1.18
C ARG A 289 12.48 -2.39 -0.51
N VAL A 290 13.12 -3.40 -1.07
CA VAL A 290 13.16 -4.75 -0.49
C VAL A 290 13.88 -4.75 0.87
N ASN A 291 14.93 -3.94 1.02
CA ASN A 291 15.71 -3.80 2.25
C ASN A 291 15.72 -2.34 2.72
N GLU A 292 16.33 -2.10 3.88
CA GLU A 292 16.54 -0.77 4.40
C GLU A 292 17.23 0.14 3.36
N TYR A 293 16.66 1.34 3.17
CA TYR A 293 17.17 2.38 2.29
C TYR A 293 17.90 3.44 3.10
N THR A 294 19.20 3.58 2.88
CA THR A 294 20.02 4.59 3.54
C THR A 294 19.81 5.94 2.83
N LEU A 295 19.43 6.95 3.60
CA LEU A 295 19.38 8.33 3.11
C LEU A 295 20.80 8.84 2.92
N SER A 296 21.14 9.25 1.71
CA SER A 296 22.45 9.84 1.37
C SER A 296 22.43 11.35 1.54
#